data_f44357d53d3bc4a0023f037bec173043
#
_entry.id   f44357d53d3bc4a0023f037bec173043
#
_cell.length_a   1.000
_cell.length_b   1.000
_cell.length_c   1.000
_cell.angle_alpha   90.00
_cell.angle_beta   90.00
_cell.angle_gamma   90.00
#
_symmetry.space_group_name_H-M   'P 1'
#
loop_
_entity.id
_entity.type
_entity.pdbx_description
1 polymer ?
#
loop_
_entity_poly.entity_id
_entity_poly.type
_entity_poly.pdbx_seq_one_letter_code
_entity_poly.pdbx_strand_id
1 'polypeptide(L)'
;PSVEPIPANVFNLKTAKGTFIKRNPTLEKLLENGKKTYPMEDGDMNYPQVDVNYEEGVLVGYRWYETKNIKPLYAFGFGLSYSTFEFSDLNLSSSKLIGNNNLIITFKVKNTSDIEGAEVAQLYVEDIKSSVIRPIKELKGFKKVTLKGGETIQIEMELTPRDLSFYDVESR
;
A
#
# COMPACT_ATOMS: atom_id res chain seq x y z
N PRO A 1 -17.98 15.60 5.12
CA PRO A 1 -16.84 15.07 5.83
C PRO A 1 -15.61 15.55 5.11
N SER A 2 -14.91 16.48 5.76
CA SER A 2 -13.65 17.03 5.26
C SER A 2 -12.61 15.92 5.32
N VAL A 3 -12.11 15.53 4.17
CA VAL A 3 -10.89 14.74 4.06
C VAL A 3 -9.78 15.60 4.64
N GLU A 4 -9.17 15.18 5.75
CA GLU A 4 -7.97 15.86 6.22
C GLU A 4 -6.95 15.86 5.07
N PRO A 5 -6.36 17.02 4.77
CA PRO A 5 -5.39 17.09 3.70
C PRO A 5 -4.21 16.19 4.06
N ILE A 6 -3.77 15.39 3.10
CA ILE A 6 -2.49 14.71 3.15
C ILE A 6 -1.45 15.76 3.57
N PRO A 7 -0.61 15.49 4.58
CA PRO A 7 0.42 16.43 5.00
C PRO A 7 1.17 16.97 3.80
N ALA A 8 1.43 18.25 3.76
CA ALA A 8 1.94 18.96 2.57
C ALA A 8 3.30 18.44 2.05
N ASN A 9 3.98 17.60 2.83
CA ASN A 9 5.21 16.88 2.50
C ASN A 9 4.97 15.58 1.72
N VAL A 10 3.72 15.08 1.64
CA VAL A 10 3.38 13.88 0.87
C VAL A 10 2.76 14.30 -0.46
N PHE A 11 3.60 14.58 -1.40
CA PHE A 11 3.38 14.54 -2.84
C PHE A 11 2.35 15.43 -3.51
N ASN A 12 2.91 16.34 -4.21
CA ASN A 12 2.39 16.71 -5.51
C ASN A 12 3.49 16.64 -6.58
N LEU A 13 3.77 15.45 -7.04
CA LEU A 13 4.58 15.21 -8.24
C LEU A 13 3.78 15.46 -9.53
N LYS A 14 2.87 16.42 -9.52
CA LYS A 14 2.23 16.87 -10.74
C LYS A 14 2.58 18.31 -10.95
N THR A 15 3.66 18.52 -11.59
CA THR A 15 3.82 19.45 -12.71
C THR A 15 5.28 19.78 -12.88
N ALA A 16 5.86 19.21 -13.86
CA ALA A 16 7.11 19.62 -14.46
C ALA A 16 7.07 21.05 -15.06
N LYS A 17 6.26 21.94 -14.55
CA LYS A 17 6.20 23.34 -15.02
C LYS A 17 5.83 24.27 -13.87
N GLY A 18 6.80 24.70 -13.09
CA GLY A 18 6.84 25.96 -12.34
C GLY A 18 5.64 26.43 -11.49
N THR A 19 4.47 25.85 -11.67
CA THR A 19 3.21 26.27 -11.06
C THR A 19 3.04 25.71 -9.64
N PHE A 20 3.77 24.66 -9.32
CA PHE A 20 3.70 24.00 -8.03
C PHE A 20 4.35 24.80 -6.90
N ILE A 21 5.47 25.43 -7.20
CA ILE A 21 6.25 26.25 -6.24
C ILE A 21 5.42 27.45 -5.74
N LYS A 22 4.57 28.02 -6.59
CA LYS A 22 3.70 29.15 -6.24
C LYS A 22 2.54 28.84 -5.31
N ARG A 23 2.19 27.58 -5.11
CA ARG A 23 1.05 27.16 -4.26
C ARG A 23 1.42 26.72 -2.85
N ASN A 24 2.70 26.57 -2.57
CA ASN A 24 3.17 26.19 -1.25
C ASN A 24 4.12 27.27 -0.71
N PRO A 25 3.61 28.19 0.13
CA PRO A 25 4.43 29.28 0.70
C PRO A 25 5.59 28.77 1.57
N THR A 26 5.52 27.57 2.08
CA THR A 26 6.61 26.94 2.84
C THR A 26 7.74 26.54 1.90
N LEU A 27 7.42 26.03 0.73
CA LEU A 27 8.41 25.65 -0.28
C LEU A 27 9.08 26.91 -0.88
N GLU A 28 8.32 27.98 -1.12
CA GLU A 28 8.89 29.27 -1.55
C GLU A 28 9.88 29.81 -0.52
N LYS A 29 9.54 29.80 0.77
CA LYS A 29 10.45 30.23 1.84
C LYS A 29 11.70 29.36 1.94
N LEU A 30 11.58 28.05 1.75
CA LEU A 30 12.72 27.13 1.72
C LEU A 30 13.64 27.40 0.51
N LEU A 31 13.07 27.71 -0.64
CA LEU A 31 13.82 28.05 -1.85
C LEU A 31 14.48 29.44 -1.74
N GLU A 32 13.85 30.40 -1.08
CA GLU A 32 14.42 31.72 -0.82
C GLU A 32 15.56 31.70 0.21
N ASN A 33 15.45 30.86 1.24
CA ASN A 33 16.41 30.74 2.34
C ASN A 33 17.52 29.71 2.07
N GLY A 34 17.32 28.79 1.14
CA GLY A 34 18.20 27.66 0.91
C GLY A 34 19.04 27.77 -0.35
N LYS A 35 19.96 28.75 -0.42
CA LYS A 35 21.01 28.77 -1.46
C LYS A 35 22.12 27.75 -1.22
N LYS A 36 21.80 26.52 -0.91
CA LYS A 36 22.74 25.40 -1.05
C LYS A 36 22.41 24.67 -2.35
N THR A 37 22.98 25.15 -3.43
CA THR A 37 22.97 24.45 -4.70
C THR A 37 24.19 23.55 -4.73
N TYR A 38 23.97 22.25 -4.99
CA TYR A 38 25.09 21.36 -5.32
C TYR A 38 25.31 21.42 -6.83
N PRO A 39 26.53 21.76 -7.28
CA PRO A 39 26.86 21.61 -8.68
C PRO A 39 26.87 20.12 -9.01
N MET A 40 26.01 19.70 -9.92
CA MET A 40 26.20 18.41 -10.59
C MET A 40 27.29 18.60 -11.66
N GLU A 41 28.23 17.64 -11.76
CA GLU A 41 29.36 17.72 -12.71
C GLU A 41 28.95 17.73 -14.19
N ASP A 42 27.69 17.49 -14.51
CA ASP A 42 27.14 17.53 -15.85
C ASP A 42 26.07 18.64 -15.99
N GLY A 43 26.52 19.90 -15.87
CA GLY A 43 25.85 21.06 -16.41
C GLY A 43 24.38 21.29 -16.00
N ASP A 44 24.16 22.42 -15.42
CA ASP A 44 22.99 23.27 -15.55
C ASP A 44 21.68 22.96 -14.79
N MET A 45 21.59 22.00 -13.89
CA MET A 45 20.42 21.95 -13.01
C MET A 45 20.80 22.05 -11.53
N ASN A 46 20.72 23.27 -11.00
CA ASN A 46 20.78 23.53 -9.56
C ASN A 46 19.46 23.12 -8.93
N TYR A 47 19.41 21.94 -8.31
CA TYR A 47 18.31 21.57 -7.45
C TYR A 47 18.55 22.08 -6.03
N PRO A 48 17.59 22.80 -5.43
CA PRO A 48 17.69 23.14 -4.03
C PRO A 48 17.72 21.84 -3.21
N GLN A 49 18.66 21.73 -2.29
CA GLN A 49 18.64 20.64 -1.33
C GLN A 49 17.48 20.87 -0.36
N VAL A 50 16.53 19.95 -0.37
CA VAL A 50 15.40 19.95 0.56
C VAL A 50 15.50 18.68 1.40
N ASP A 51 15.57 18.85 2.72
CA ASP A 51 15.47 17.72 3.63
C ASP A 51 14.03 17.21 3.60
N VAL A 52 13.86 15.95 3.24
CA VAL A 52 12.56 15.28 3.22
C VAL A 52 12.49 14.34 4.41
N ASN A 53 11.63 14.66 5.36
CA ASN A 53 11.35 13.81 6.51
C ASN A 53 10.19 12.86 6.21
N TYR A 54 10.43 11.56 6.36
CA TYR A 54 9.39 10.53 6.23
C TYR A 54 8.78 10.25 7.61
N GLU A 55 7.96 11.19 8.10
CA GLU A 55 7.34 11.10 9.44
C GLU A 55 6.33 9.95 9.56
N GLU A 56 5.78 9.51 8.43
CA GLU A 56 4.87 8.37 8.36
C GLU A 56 5.56 7.02 8.61
N GLY A 57 6.89 6.96 8.50
CA GLY A 57 7.67 5.74 8.70
C GLY A 57 7.20 4.59 7.80
N VAL A 58 6.78 3.47 8.40
CA VAL A 58 6.30 2.28 7.68
C VAL A 58 4.87 2.42 7.14
N LEU A 59 4.15 3.49 7.53
CA LEU A 59 2.75 3.69 7.18
C LEU A 59 2.61 4.40 5.84
N VAL A 60 2.91 3.72 4.74
CA VAL A 60 2.83 4.24 3.37
C VAL A 60 1.63 3.65 2.62
N GLY A 61 0.97 4.47 1.78
CA GLY A 61 -0.15 4.04 0.94
C GLY A 61 -1.34 3.54 1.76
N TYR A 62 -1.88 2.35 1.42
CA TYR A 62 -3.03 1.77 2.11
C TYR A 62 -2.82 1.61 3.62
N ARG A 63 -1.56 1.38 4.06
CA ARG A 63 -1.20 1.24 5.47
C ARG A 63 -1.52 2.50 6.27
N TRP A 64 -1.26 3.67 5.68
CA TRP A 64 -1.60 4.96 6.29
C TRP A 64 -3.12 5.13 6.41
N TYR A 65 -3.83 4.97 5.29
CA TYR A 65 -5.27 5.15 5.25
C TYR A 65 -5.99 4.25 6.25
N GLU A 66 -5.63 2.98 6.29
CA GLU A 66 -6.21 2.00 7.21
C GLU A 66 -5.88 2.33 8.67
N THR A 67 -4.60 2.59 8.99
CA THR A 67 -4.16 2.88 10.37
C THR A 67 -4.75 4.18 10.90
N LYS A 68 -4.94 5.19 10.06
CA LYS A 68 -5.55 6.45 10.42
C LYS A 68 -7.07 6.46 10.28
N ASN A 69 -7.67 5.34 9.86
CA ASN A 69 -9.10 5.22 9.59
C ASN A 69 -9.62 6.30 8.62
N ILE A 70 -8.84 6.60 7.59
CA ILE A 70 -9.17 7.56 6.54
C ILE A 70 -9.72 6.79 5.36
N LYS A 71 -10.95 7.10 4.94
CA LYS A 71 -11.55 6.46 3.77
C LYS A 71 -10.89 6.99 2.49
N PRO A 72 -10.19 6.15 1.71
CA PRO A 72 -9.62 6.57 0.44
C PRO A 72 -10.73 6.76 -0.61
N LEU A 73 -10.46 7.57 -1.64
CA LEU A 73 -11.38 7.72 -2.77
C LEU A 73 -11.56 6.38 -3.51
N TYR A 74 -10.45 5.66 -3.70
CA TYR A 74 -10.42 4.30 -4.23
C TYR A 74 -9.51 3.45 -3.33
N ALA A 75 -9.98 2.27 -2.96
CA ALA A 75 -9.19 1.32 -2.18
C ALA A 75 -7.99 0.80 -3.00
N PHE A 76 -6.94 0.36 -2.31
CA PHE A 76 -5.81 -0.30 -2.98
C PHE A 76 -6.28 -1.54 -3.72
N GLY A 77 -5.92 -1.65 -5.00
CA GLY A 77 -6.39 -2.73 -5.88
C GLY A 77 -7.78 -2.51 -6.48
N PHE A 78 -8.41 -1.34 -6.26
CA PHE A 78 -9.68 -1.02 -6.91
C PHE A 78 -9.51 -1.07 -8.43
N GLY A 79 -10.18 -2.04 -9.06
CA GLY A 79 -10.21 -2.21 -10.52
C GLY A 79 -11.36 -1.47 -11.16
N LEU A 80 -11.37 -1.46 -12.48
CA LEU A 80 -12.47 -0.95 -13.31
C LEU A 80 -13.13 -2.12 -14.06
N SER A 81 -13.25 -3.28 -13.42
CA SER A 81 -13.94 -4.43 -13.97
C SER A 81 -15.44 -4.14 -14.12
N TYR A 82 -16.02 -4.58 -15.22
CA TYR A 82 -17.46 -4.58 -15.39
C TYR A 82 -18.12 -5.79 -14.72
N SER A 83 -17.33 -6.73 -14.23
CA SER A 83 -17.79 -7.91 -13.50
C SER A 83 -17.74 -7.68 -12.00
N THR A 84 -18.59 -8.38 -11.27
CA THR A 84 -18.63 -8.42 -9.81
C THR A 84 -18.20 -9.79 -9.32
N PHE A 85 -17.53 -9.81 -8.15
CA PHE A 85 -16.96 -11.04 -7.60
C PHE A 85 -17.35 -11.21 -6.14
N GLU A 86 -17.54 -12.48 -5.76
CA GLU A 86 -17.83 -12.91 -4.40
C GLU A 86 -16.71 -13.81 -3.88
N PHE A 87 -16.29 -13.57 -2.64
CA PHE A 87 -15.29 -14.37 -1.94
C PHE A 87 -15.97 -15.17 -0.84
N SER A 88 -15.70 -16.48 -0.78
CA SER A 88 -16.32 -17.39 0.18
C SER A 88 -15.39 -18.51 0.63
N ASP A 89 -15.85 -19.28 1.61
CA ASP A 89 -15.22 -20.54 2.06
C ASP A 89 -13.75 -20.40 2.47
N LEU A 90 -13.40 -19.31 3.20
CA LEU A 90 -12.07 -19.12 3.74
C LEU A 90 -11.75 -20.25 4.74
N ASN A 91 -10.67 -20.97 4.48
CA ASN A 91 -10.18 -22.03 5.34
C ASN A 91 -8.66 -21.93 5.52
N LEU A 92 -8.20 -22.25 6.72
CA LEU A 92 -6.79 -22.29 7.09
C LEU A 92 -6.40 -23.73 7.38
N SER A 93 -5.26 -24.19 6.88
CA SER A 93 -4.74 -25.54 7.14
C SER A 93 -4.46 -25.81 8.63
N SER A 94 -4.26 -24.75 9.41
CA SER A 94 -4.05 -24.82 10.86
C SER A 94 -4.48 -23.52 11.53
N SER A 95 -4.94 -23.59 12.76
CA SER A 95 -5.17 -22.43 13.62
C SER A 95 -3.90 -21.93 14.34
N LYS A 96 -2.79 -22.66 14.20
CA LYS A 96 -1.50 -22.34 14.83
C LYS A 96 -0.37 -22.58 13.85
N LEU A 97 0.53 -21.61 13.73
CA LEU A 97 1.80 -21.78 13.02
C LEU A 97 2.83 -22.27 14.04
N ILE A 98 3.40 -23.45 13.82
CA ILE A 98 4.37 -24.09 14.74
C ILE A 98 5.68 -24.33 13.98
N GLY A 99 6.77 -23.81 14.53
CA GLY A 99 8.10 -23.96 13.94
C GLY A 99 8.19 -23.32 12.57
N ASN A 100 8.76 -24.04 11.61
CA ASN A 100 8.98 -23.57 10.25
C ASN A 100 7.87 -24.03 9.27
N ASN A 101 6.73 -24.50 9.77
CA ASN A 101 5.65 -24.93 8.90
C ASN A 101 4.99 -23.73 8.23
N ASN A 102 4.55 -23.92 7.00
CA ASN A 102 3.80 -22.94 6.26
C ASN A 102 2.29 -23.09 6.53
N LEU A 103 1.57 -21.99 6.49
CA LEU A 103 0.13 -21.96 6.61
C LEU A 103 -0.48 -21.88 5.20
N ILE A 104 -1.30 -22.86 4.86
CA ILE A 104 -2.05 -22.85 3.60
C ILE A 104 -3.42 -22.23 3.84
N ILE A 105 -3.74 -21.25 3.01
CA ILE A 105 -5.01 -20.52 3.01
C ILE A 105 -5.74 -20.87 1.73
N THR A 106 -6.95 -21.38 1.83
CA THR A 106 -7.82 -21.67 0.69
C THR A 106 -9.10 -20.88 0.79
N PHE A 107 -9.62 -20.44 -0.34
CA PHE A 107 -10.92 -19.75 -0.44
C PHE A 107 -11.45 -19.85 -1.86
N LYS A 108 -12.72 -19.53 -2.05
CA LYS A 108 -13.34 -19.51 -3.37
C LYS A 108 -13.56 -18.09 -3.86
N VAL A 109 -13.41 -17.91 -5.17
CA VAL A 109 -13.79 -16.68 -5.88
C VAL A 109 -14.78 -17.03 -6.97
N LYS A 110 -15.91 -16.35 -6.99
CA LYS A 110 -16.97 -16.52 -7.97
C LYS A 110 -17.17 -15.19 -8.72
N ASN A 111 -17.21 -15.27 -10.04
CA ASN A 111 -17.73 -14.17 -10.86
C ASN A 111 -19.27 -14.23 -10.80
N THR A 112 -19.89 -13.22 -10.22
CA THR A 112 -21.34 -13.15 -10.06
C THR A 112 -22.05 -12.48 -11.23
N SER A 113 -21.30 -12.00 -12.24
CA SER A 113 -21.81 -11.41 -13.46
C SER A 113 -21.95 -12.44 -14.57
N ASP A 114 -22.61 -12.06 -15.67
CA ASP A 114 -22.77 -12.89 -16.85
C ASP A 114 -21.62 -12.78 -17.86
N ILE A 115 -20.71 -11.83 -17.65
CA ILE A 115 -19.56 -11.56 -18.52
C ILE A 115 -18.26 -11.98 -17.87
N GLU A 116 -17.28 -12.33 -18.71
CA GLU A 116 -15.92 -12.61 -18.24
C GLU A 116 -15.28 -11.38 -17.63
N GLY A 117 -14.56 -11.57 -16.53
CA GLY A 117 -13.82 -10.52 -15.85
C GLY A 117 -12.63 -11.03 -15.07
N ALA A 118 -11.75 -10.11 -14.70
CA ALA A 118 -10.59 -10.41 -13.89
C ALA A 118 -10.66 -9.71 -12.54
N GLU A 119 -10.23 -10.43 -11.50
CA GLU A 119 -10.14 -9.96 -10.12
C GLU A 119 -8.76 -10.29 -9.53
N VAL A 120 -8.31 -9.47 -8.58
CA VAL A 120 -7.09 -9.71 -7.82
C VAL A 120 -7.46 -10.04 -6.37
N ALA A 121 -7.42 -11.31 -6.04
CA ALA A 121 -7.54 -11.75 -4.64
C ALA A 121 -6.31 -11.31 -3.86
N GLN A 122 -6.50 -10.63 -2.74
CA GLN A 122 -5.44 -10.08 -1.89
C GLN A 122 -5.54 -10.69 -0.50
N LEU A 123 -4.42 -11.19 0.01
CA LEU A 123 -4.31 -11.76 1.35
C LEU A 123 -3.62 -10.78 2.28
N TYR A 124 -4.32 -10.35 3.31
CA TYR A 124 -3.81 -9.46 4.34
C TYR A 124 -3.69 -10.19 5.67
N VAL A 125 -2.69 -9.82 6.45
CA VAL A 125 -2.47 -10.30 7.81
C VAL A 125 -2.42 -9.12 8.76
N GLU A 126 -3.13 -9.25 9.88
CA GLU A 126 -3.13 -8.32 11.00
C GLU A 126 -2.37 -8.91 12.18
N ASP A 127 -1.49 -8.13 12.81
CA ASP A 127 -0.88 -8.46 14.10
C ASP A 127 -1.65 -7.73 15.21
N ILE A 128 -2.51 -8.46 15.90
CA ILE A 128 -3.43 -7.91 16.91
C ILE A 128 -2.67 -7.37 18.15
N LYS A 129 -1.47 -7.89 18.43
CA LYS A 129 -0.67 -7.52 19.61
C LYS A 129 0.79 -7.29 19.23
N SER A 130 1.01 -6.34 18.37
CA SER A 130 2.37 -5.99 17.97
C SER A 130 3.15 -5.32 19.10
N SER A 131 4.44 -5.67 19.24
CA SER A 131 5.39 -5.06 20.16
C SER A 131 5.96 -3.74 19.64
N VAL A 132 5.77 -3.43 18.37
CA VAL A 132 6.26 -2.24 17.69
C VAL A 132 5.15 -1.59 16.88
N ILE A 133 5.36 -0.35 16.43
CA ILE A 133 4.38 0.31 15.54
C ILE A 133 4.35 -0.42 14.19
N ARG A 134 3.21 -1.01 13.88
CA ARG A 134 2.94 -1.69 12.62
C ARG A 134 1.65 -1.21 11.99
N PRO A 135 1.49 -1.38 10.66
CA PRO A 135 0.20 -1.19 10.01
C PRO A 135 -0.86 -2.14 10.60
N ILE A 136 -2.12 -1.70 10.62
CA ILE A 136 -3.23 -2.55 11.06
C ILE A 136 -3.26 -3.87 10.29
N LYS A 137 -3.02 -3.81 8.98
CA LYS A 137 -2.91 -5.00 8.14
C LYS A 137 -1.83 -4.84 7.08
N GLU A 138 -1.22 -5.94 6.70
CA GLU A 138 -0.16 -5.98 5.69
C GLU A 138 -0.50 -6.97 4.59
N LEU A 139 -0.37 -6.55 3.34
CA LEU A 139 -0.50 -7.43 2.18
C LEU A 139 0.64 -8.45 2.17
N LYS A 140 0.30 -9.74 2.23
CA LYS A 140 1.26 -10.85 2.25
C LYS A 140 1.17 -11.75 1.02
N GLY A 141 0.07 -11.67 0.29
CA GLY A 141 -0.08 -12.44 -0.95
C GLY A 141 -1.16 -11.86 -1.85
N PHE A 142 -1.04 -12.13 -3.13
CA PHE A 142 -2.08 -11.81 -4.10
C PHE A 142 -2.09 -12.79 -5.26
N LYS A 143 -3.26 -12.98 -5.88
CA LYS A 143 -3.42 -13.80 -7.07
C LYS A 143 -4.46 -13.18 -8.00
N LYS A 144 -4.05 -12.85 -9.23
CA LYS A 144 -4.97 -12.41 -10.26
C LYS A 144 -5.59 -13.61 -10.94
N VAL A 145 -6.92 -13.58 -11.09
CA VAL A 145 -7.70 -14.63 -11.76
C VAL A 145 -8.63 -14.00 -12.79
N THR A 146 -8.86 -14.73 -13.88
CA THR A 146 -9.85 -14.37 -14.89
C THR A 146 -10.92 -15.47 -14.90
N LEU A 147 -12.19 -15.08 -14.74
CA LEU A 147 -13.31 -15.99 -14.60
C LEU A 147 -14.39 -15.65 -15.62
N LYS A 148 -14.93 -16.68 -16.25
CA LYS A 148 -16.15 -16.52 -17.07
C LYS A 148 -17.34 -16.13 -16.20
N GLY A 149 -18.39 -15.61 -16.81
CA GLY A 149 -19.64 -15.32 -16.10
C GLY A 149 -20.16 -16.56 -15.37
N GLY A 150 -20.48 -16.40 -14.08
CA GLY A 150 -20.93 -17.46 -13.20
C GLY A 150 -19.88 -18.46 -12.72
N GLU A 151 -18.64 -18.40 -13.21
CA GLU A 151 -17.58 -19.34 -12.86
C GLU A 151 -17.11 -19.16 -11.41
N THR A 152 -16.80 -20.28 -10.77
CA THR A 152 -16.24 -20.33 -9.41
C THR A 152 -14.95 -21.15 -9.42
N ILE A 153 -13.90 -20.62 -8.82
CA ILE A 153 -12.63 -21.33 -8.64
C ILE A 153 -12.22 -21.32 -7.16
N GLN A 154 -11.44 -22.31 -6.77
CA GLN A 154 -10.74 -22.30 -5.50
C GLN A 154 -9.34 -21.73 -5.69
N ILE A 155 -8.96 -20.83 -4.81
CA ILE A 155 -7.62 -20.24 -4.73
C ILE A 155 -6.92 -20.80 -3.50
N GLU A 156 -5.64 -21.05 -3.67
CA GLU A 156 -4.71 -21.40 -2.59
C GLU A 156 -3.59 -20.37 -2.54
N MET A 157 -3.25 -19.93 -1.34
CA MET A 157 -2.12 -19.08 -1.02
C MET A 157 -1.38 -19.67 0.18
N GLU A 158 -0.09 -19.38 0.26
CA GLU A 158 0.79 -19.87 1.32
C GLU A 158 1.36 -18.69 2.10
N LEU A 159 1.40 -18.82 3.44
CA LEU A 159 2.12 -17.92 4.33
C LEU A 159 3.25 -18.70 5.01
N THR A 160 4.44 -18.17 4.91
CA THR A 160 5.62 -18.67 5.61
C THR A 160 5.80 -17.93 6.95
N PRO A 161 6.57 -18.46 7.91
CA PRO A 161 6.94 -17.72 9.12
C PRO A 161 7.61 -16.38 8.82
N ARG A 162 8.36 -16.29 7.72
CA ARG A 162 9.01 -15.05 7.28
C ARG A 162 7.99 -13.96 6.89
N ASP A 163 6.85 -14.33 6.30
CA ASP A 163 5.81 -13.36 5.92
C ASP A 163 5.19 -12.70 7.14
N LEU A 164 5.24 -13.35 8.30
CA LEU A 164 4.74 -12.84 9.58
C LEU A 164 5.79 -12.07 10.38
N SER A 165 7.07 -12.12 9.97
CA SER A 165 8.15 -11.42 10.62
C SER A 165 8.23 -9.95 10.22
N PHE A 166 8.90 -9.15 11.02
CA PHE A 166 9.29 -7.77 10.73
C PHE A 166 10.78 -7.59 11.00
N TYR A 167 11.35 -6.57 10.38
CA TYR A 167 12.74 -6.22 10.63
C TYR A 167 12.81 -5.28 11.83
N ASP A 168 13.55 -5.70 12.85
CA ASP A 168 13.81 -4.90 14.04
C ASP A 168 15.20 -4.25 13.91
N VAL A 169 15.22 -2.92 13.94
CA VAL A 169 16.45 -2.14 13.80
C VAL A 169 17.27 -2.09 15.11
N GLU A 170 16.63 -2.36 16.25
CA GLU A 170 17.25 -2.29 17.58
C GLU A 170 17.92 -3.61 18.00
N SER A 171 17.44 -4.74 17.46
CA SER A 171 17.93 -6.09 17.80
C SER A 171 19.07 -6.57 16.88
N ARG A 172 19.98 -5.72 16.49
CA ARG A 172 21.14 -6.09 15.67
C ARG A 172 22.20 -6.84 16.47
#